data_c85ae6df4983004e58eb7f6e4e6f364c
#
_entry.id   c85ae6df4983004e58eb7f6e4e6f364c
#
_cell.length_a   1.000
_cell.length_b   1.000
_cell.length_c   1.000
_cell.angle_alpha   90.00
_cell.angle_beta   90.00
_cell.angle_gamma   90.00
#
_symmetry.space_group_name_H-M   'P 1'
#
loop_
_entity.id
_entity.type
_entity.pdbx_description
1 polymer ?
#
loop_
_entity_poly.entity_id
_entity_poly.type
_entity_poly.pdbx_seq_one_letter_code
_entity_poly.pdbx_strand_id
1 'polypeptide(L)'
;MGEVEITDRLQRRVRRDFPDAEVAKGVEGALRSTSRKLDPDGRVGAGGERLMAALVIYARGDIGRLKDAVKLAHLDWRDLFVATDLADEDFEQRLDDELPGPT
;
A
#
# COMPACT_ATOMS: atom_id res chain seq x y z
N MET A 1 13.06 7.14 -14.20
CA MET A 1 13.14 6.76 -13.81
C MET A 1 12.51 6.28 -12.79
N GLY A 2 12.06 6.10 -12.18
CA GLY A 2 11.33 5.89 -11.23
C GLY A 2 10.63 4.61 -11.01
N GLU A 3 11.28 3.60 -10.72
CA GLU A 3 10.59 2.47 -10.21
C GLU A 3 10.13 2.81 -8.80
N VAL A 4 8.86 2.59 -8.52
CA VAL A 4 8.34 2.76 -7.17
C VAL A 4 8.89 1.63 -6.32
N GLU A 5 9.64 1.97 -5.29
CA GLU A 5 10.21 0.97 -4.40
C GLU A 5 9.38 0.84 -3.15
N ILE A 6 9.25 -0.40 -2.68
CA ILE A 6 8.59 -0.67 -1.42
C ILE A 6 9.57 -0.33 -0.30
N THR A 7 9.15 0.53 0.63
CA THR A 7 9.98 0.90 1.76
C THR A 7 10.17 -0.29 2.70
N ASP A 8 11.23 -0.27 3.51
CA ASP A 8 11.51 -1.36 4.44
C ASP A 8 10.34 -1.60 5.40
N ARG A 9 9.75 -0.54 5.93
CA ARG A 9 8.63 -0.69 6.87
C ARG A 9 7.39 -1.27 6.19
N LEU A 10 7.15 -0.90 4.94
CA LEU A 10 6.02 -1.45 4.19
C LEU A 10 6.26 -2.93 3.88
N GLN A 11 7.48 -3.29 3.51
CA GLN A 11 7.83 -4.68 3.28
C GLN A 11 7.64 -5.51 4.54
N ARG A 12 8.04 -5.00 5.70
CA ARG A 12 7.83 -5.70 6.96
C ARG A 12 6.34 -5.91 7.23
N ARG A 13 5.52 -4.90 6.94
CA ARG A 13 4.06 -5.03 7.10
C ARG A 13 3.50 -6.11 6.18
N VAL A 14 3.92 -6.13 4.92
CA VAL A 14 3.47 -7.16 3.96
C VAL A 14 3.84 -8.55 4.47
N ARG A 15 5.07 -8.72 4.94
CA ARG A 15 5.53 -10.03 5.40
C ARG A 15 4.86 -10.46 6.71
N ARG A 16 4.46 -9.50 7.54
CA ARG A 16 3.69 -9.80 8.74
C ARG A 16 2.29 -10.28 8.39
N ASP A 17 1.63 -9.59 7.46
CA ASP A 17 0.25 -9.90 7.08
C ASP A 17 0.15 -11.10 6.14
N PHE A 18 1.19 -11.34 5.35
CA PHE A 18 1.25 -12.44 4.39
C PHE A 18 2.56 -13.22 4.65
N PRO A 19 2.57 -14.09 5.66
CA PRO A 19 3.81 -14.75 6.08
C PRO A 19 4.39 -15.75 5.08
N ASP A 20 3.61 -16.22 4.13
CA ASP A 20 4.14 -17.09 3.07
C ASP A 20 4.99 -16.26 2.12
N ALA A 21 6.26 -16.64 1.93
CA ALA A 21 7.22 -15.85 1.15
C ALA A 21 6.79 -15.66 -0.31
N GLU A 22 6.20 -16.69 -0.91
CA GLU A 22 5.74 -16.60 -2.30
C GLU A 22 4.54 -15.68 -2.44
N VAL A 23 3.60 -15.78 -1.49
CA VAL A 23 2.44 -14.90 -1.46
C VAL A 23 2.90 -13.45 -1.23
N ALA A 24 3.83 -13.23 -0.30
CA ALA A 24 4.35 -11.88 -0.03
C ALA A 24 4.98 -11.26 -1.27
N LYS A 25 5.74 -12.04 -2.04
CA LYS A 25 6.32 -11.54 -3.29
C LYS A 25 5.24 -11.12 -4.28
N GLY A 26 4.20 -11.93 -4.41
CA GLY A 26 3.07 -11.60 -5.28
C GLY A 26 2.37 -10.33 -4.84
N VAL A 27 2.17 -10.17 -3.54
CA VAL A 27 1.56 -8.95 -2.98
C VAL A 27 2.44 -7.73 -3.29
N GLU A 28 3.74 -7.82 -3.05
CA GLU A 28 4.66 -6.72 -3.35
C GLU A 28 4.62 -6.34 -4.83
N GLY A 29 4.57 -7.33 -5.72
CA GLY A 29 4.44 -7.10 -7.16
C GLY A 29 3.15 -6.36 -7.50
N ALA A 30 2.04 -6.76 -6.89
CA ALA A 30 0.75 -6.10 -7.10
C ALA A 30 0.76 -4.66 -6.61
N LEU A 31 1.40 -4.41 -5.46
CA LEU A 31 1.52 -3.05 -4.92
C LEU A 31 2.31 -2.15 -5.87
N ARG A 32 3.46 -2.63 -6.34
CA ARG A 32 4.28 -1.86 -7.28
C ARG A 32 3.54 -1.58 -8.58
N SER A 33 2.90 -2.60 -9.12
CA SER A 33 2.18 -2.48 -10.39
C SER A 33 1.04 -1.47 -10.28
N THR A 34 0.25 -1.55 -9.22
CA THR A 34 -0.88 -0.63 -9.01
C THR A 34 -0.38 0.80 -8.82
N SER A 35 0.65 0.99 -8.00
CA SER A 35 1.22 2.31 -7.75
C SER A 35 1.79 2.90 -9.04
N ARG A 36 2.47 2.10 -9.84
CA ARG A 36 3.05 2.57 -11.10
C ARG A 36 1.97 3.02 -12.09
N LYS A 37 0.84 2.32 -12.13
CA LYS A 37 -0.24 2.66 -13.04
C LYS A 37 -1.03 3.89 -12.59
N LEU A 38 -1.26 4.01 -11.28
CA LEU A 38 -2.14 5.05 -10.76
C LEU A 38 -1.38 6.30 -10.33
N ASP A 39 -0.11 6.17 -9.97
CA ASP A 39 0.68 7.30 -9.47
C ASP A 39 2.11 7.24 -10.01
N PRO A 40 2.27 7.27 -11.35
CA PRO A 40 3.59 7.13 -11.96
C PRO A 40 4.57 8.24 -11.57
N ASP A 41 4.07 9.41 -11.19
CA ASP A 41 4.89 10.55 -10.84
C ASP A 41 5.08 10.72 -9.33
N GLY A 42 4.50 9.85 -8.51
CA GLY A 42 4.60 9.95 -7.06
C GLY A 42 3.85 11.14 -6.47
N ARG A 43 2.82 11.64 -7.16
CA ARG A 43 2.11 12.85 -6.74
C ARG A 43 1.15 12.64 -5.58
N VAL A 44 0.80 11.41 -5.30
CA VAL A 44 -0.16 11.07 -4.24
C VAL A 44 0.48 11.14 -2.86
N GLY A 45 1.78 11.41 -2.81
CA GLY A 45 2.50 11.61 -1.56
C GLY A 45 3.36 10.41 -1.18
N ALA A 46 4.40 10.68 -0.39
CA ALA A 46 5.29 9.66 0.17
C ALA A 46 5.85 8.67 -0.87
N GLY A 47 6.13 9.15 -2.09
CA GLY A 47 6.78 8.35 -3.13
C GLY A 47 6.05 7.06 -3.49
N GLY A 48 4.73 7.04 -3.38
CA GLY A 48 3.94 5.85 -3.65
C GLY A 48 3.65 4.99 -2.42
N GLU A 49 4.34 5.23 -1.32
CA GLU A 49 4.13 4.46 -0.09
C GLU A 49 2.68 4.58 0.40
N ARG A 50 2.12 5.78 0.33
CA ARG A 50 0.75 6.04 0.78
C ARG A 50 -0.26 5.14 0.07
N LEU A 51 -0.17 5.05 -1.25
CA LEU A 51 -1.09 4.22 -2.03
C LEU A 51 -0.87 2.74 -1.74
N MET A 52 0.38 2.29 -1.73
CA MET A 52 0.70 0.89 -1.46
C MET A 52 0.28 0.50 -0.03
N ALA A 53 0.51 1.39 0.94
CA ALA A 53 0.09 1.15 2.32
C ALA A 53 -1.44 1.04 2.42
N ALA A 54 -2.17 1.89 1.69
CA ALA A 54 -3.62 1.83 1.69
C ALA A 54 -4.12 0.46 1.20
N LEU A 55 -3.49 -0.08 0.16
CA LEU A 55 -3.85 -1.40 -0.35
C LEU A 55 -3.65 -2.49 0.70
N VAL A 56 -2.50 -2.46 1.39
CA VAL A 56 -2.17 -3.46 2.40
C VAL A 56 -3.05 -3.33 3.63
N ILE A 57 -3.31 -2.11 4.08
CA ILE A 57 -4.17 -1.86 5.24
C ILE A 57 -5.59 -2.35 4.95
N TYR A 58 -6.10 -2.05 3.76
CA TYR A 58 -7.44 -2.53 3.36
C TYR A 58 -7.50 -4.04 3.31
N ALA A 59 -6.43 -4.69 2.83
CA ALA A 59 -6.39 -6.14 2.66
C ALA A 59 -6.42 -6.91 3.98
N ARG A 60 -5.81 -6.40 5.03
CA ARG A 60 -5.77 -7.05 6.36
C ARG A 60 -5.34 -8.52 6.29
N GLY A 61 -4.34 -8.81 5.47
CA GLY A 61 -3.82 -10.16 5.33
C GLY A 61 -4.65 -11.10 4.47
N ASP A 62 -5.64 -10.59 3.76
CA ASP A 62 -6.55 -11.40 2.93
C ASP A 62 -6.36 -11.04 1.45
N ILE A 63 -6.02 -12.03 0.63
CA ILE A 63 -5.77 -11.83 -0.80
C ILE A 63 -7.03 -11.35 -1.53
N GLY A 64 -8.19 -11.88 -1.16
CA GLY A 64 -9.46 -11.43 -1.75
C GLY A 64 -9.71 -9.96 -1.50
N ARG A 65 -9.44 -9.51 -0.27
CA ARG A 65 -9.57 -8.08 0.06
C ARG A 65 -8.52 -7.24 -0.65
N LEU A 66 -7.31 -7.78 -0.88
CA LEU A 66 -6.30 -7.07 -1.65
C LEU A 66 -6.77 -6.83 -3.08
N LYS A 67 -7.38 -7.84 -3.70
CA LYS A 67 -7.94 -7.70 -5.04
C LYS A 67 -9.04 -6.64 -5.07
N ASP A 68 -9.90 -6.61 -4.05
CA ASP A 68 -10.94 -5.59 -3.93
C ASP A 68 -10.31 -4.20 -3.75
N ALA A 69 -9.25 -4.10 -2.97
CA ALA A 69 -8.55 -2.83 -2.78
C ALA A 69 -7.97 -2.31 -4.09
N VAL A 70 -7.38 -3.18 -4.89
CA VAL A 70 -6.82 -2.81 -6.20
C VAL A 70 -7.95 -2.31 -7.13
N LYS A 71 -9.08 -3.01 -7.15
CA LYS A 71 -10.24 -2.57 -7.95
C LYS A 71 -10.74 -1.21 -7.50
N LEU A 72 -10.86 -1.02 -6.18
CA LEU A 72 -11.32 0.26 -5.64
C LEU A 72 -10.35 1.38 -6.01
N ALA A 73 -9.04 1.12 -5.92
CA ALA A 73 -8.04 2.11 -6.29
C ALA A 73 -8.16 2.52 -7.76
N HIS A 74 -8.41 1.56 -8.66
CA HIS A 74 -8.59 1.87 -10.07
C HIS A 74 -9.89 2.62 -10.36
N LEU A 75 -10.93 2.38 -9.55
CA LEU A 75 -12.19 3.10 -9.71
C LEU A 75 -12.09 4.50 -9.12
N ASP A 76 -11.59 4.61 -7.90
CA ASP A 76 -11.35 5.90 -7.25
C ASP A 76 -10.40 5.69 -6.06
N TRP A 77 -9.13 6.01 -6.25
CA TRP A 77 -8.12 5.83 -5.20
C TRP A 77 -8.41 6.71 -3.96
N ARG A 78 -9.18 7.78 -4.14
CA ARG A 78 -9.57 8.63 -3.01
C ARG A 78 -10.49 7.91 -2.05
N ASP A 79 -11.40 7.09 -2.58
CA ASP A 79 -12.26 6.26 -1.75
C ASP A 79 -11.45 5.23 -0.95
N LEU A 80 -10.40 4.67 -1.57
CA LEU A 80 -9.50 3.76 -0.86
C LEU A 80 -8.82 4.48 0.31
N PHE A 81 -8.38 5.72 0.11
CA PHE A 81 -7.74 6.49 1.17
C PHE A 81 -8.72 6.79 2.30
N VAL A 82 -9.97 7.13 1.98
CA VAL A 82 -11.00 7.35 3.00
C VAL A 82 -11.23 6.07 3.79
N ALA A 83 -11.35 4.94 3.10
CA ALA A 83 -11.60 3.65 3.75
C ALA A 83 -10.47 3.22 4.69
N THR A 84 -9.24 3.65 4.42
CA THR A 84 -8.06 3.29 5.21
C THR A 84 -7.57 4.41 6.13
N ASP A 85 -8.32 5.52 6.18
CA ASP A 85 -7.98 6.67 7.02
C ASP A 85 -6.64 7.31 6.61
N LEU A 86 -6.37 7.34 5.33
CA LEU A 86 -5.16 7.93 4.76
C LEU A 86 -5.46 9.15 3.89
N ALA A 87 -6.69 9.66 3.94
CA ALA A 87 -7.11 10.78 3.10
C ALA A 87 -6.71 12.15 3.66
N ASP A 88 -6.48 12.24 4.97
CA ASP A 88 -6.24 13.51 5.65
C ASP A 88 -4.79 13.96 5.57
N GLU A 89 -4.55 15.22 5.91
CA GLU A 89 -3.20 15.80 5.90
C GLU A 89 -2.25 15.09 6.85
N ASP A 90 -2.77 14.46 7.90
CA ASP A 90 -1.97 13.74 8.88
C ASP A 90 -1.73 12.28 8.48
N PHE A 91 -1.84 11.95 7.19
CA PHE A 91 -1.66 10.58 6.72
C PHE A 91 -0.29 10.00 7.11
N GLU A 92 0.73 10.85 7.23
CA GLU A 92 2.07 10.38 7.62
C GLU A 92 2.06 9.79 9.02
N GLN A 93 1.33 10.39 9.95
CA GLN A 93 1.17 9.84 11.29
C GLN A 93 0.45 8.49 11.24
N ARG A 94 -0.57 8.40 10.40
CA ARG A 94 -1.29 7.14 10.22
C ARG A 94 -0.37 6.05 9.66
N LEU A 95 0.50 6.40 8.71
CA LEU A 95 1.49 5.46 8.18
C LEU A 95 2.45 5.00 9.29
N ASP A 96 2.91 5.92 10.12
CA ASP A 96 3.79 5.58 11.23
C ASP A 96 3.12 4.63 12.22
N ASP A 97 1.81 4.80 12.45
CA ASP A 97 1.05 3.96 13.35
C ASP A 97 0.80 2.56 12.77
N GLU A 98 0.56 2.48 11.47
CA GLU A 98 0.17 1.22 10.82
C GLU A 98 1.35 0.40 10.32
N LEU A 99 2.45 1.01 9.98
CA LEU A 99 3.62 0.29 9.46
C LEU A 99 4.64 0.09 10.57
N PRO A 100 5.22 -1.13 10.66
CA PRO A 100 6.19 -1.40 11.73
C PRO A 100 7.44 -0.54 11.55
N GLY A 101 7.80 0.14 12.62
CA GLY A 101 9.01 0.94 12.64
C GLY A 101 10.27 0.08 12.68
N PRO A 102 11.45 0.74 12.57
CA PRO A 102 12.70 0.01 12.73
C PRO A 102 12.82 -0.46 14.18
N THR A 103 13.28 -1.66 14.35
CA THR A 103 13.51 -2.22 15.68
C THR A 103 14.95 -2.05 16.09
#